data_a8d05e08a58bbe95064bd1cd478cbc29
#
_entry.id   a8d05e08a58bbe95064bd1cd478cbc29
#
_cell.length_a   1.000
_cell.length_b   1.000
_cell.length_c   1.000
_cell.angle_alpha   90.00
_cell.angle_beta   90.00
_cell.angle_gamma   90.00
#
_symmetry.space_group_name_H-M   'P 1'
#
loop_
_entity.id
_entity.type
_entity.pdbx_description
1 polymer ?
#
loop_
_entity_poly.entity_id
_entity_poly.type
_entity_poly.pdbx_seq_one_letter_code
_entity_poly.pdbx_strand_id
1 'polypeptide(L)'
;MRILLLLLCLTLAACGRPLTQNERAFLSAVQGDQVDTSRVRFHDGLAAGSVTYQRPIRPRLTCMERIWPPSRGETVTVSPGAMTLFNRVFYRKDLYREDYMPQYPKRVDLLDTMLLAHEMVHVWQWQNRDRTGYSPLKAATEHGRSDDPYLFDPDSSAQFLDHGYEQQGAIMEEYVCCHILDPQAPRTARLREMIGAEMPVARLDAALRDPEVLVPWAGIQSEGICR
;
A
#
# COMPACT_ATOMS: atom_id res chain seq x y z
N MET A 1 21.09 -37.22 -10.58
CA MET A 1 20.43 -37.10 -9.25
C MET A 1 20.82 -35.87 -8.45
N ARG A 2 22.12 -35.52 -8.31
CA ARG A 2 22.55 -34.32 -7.54
C ARG A 2 22.10 -32.98 -8.14
N ILE A 3 22.07 -32.83 -9.46
CA ILE A 3 21.63 -31.63 -10.17
C ILE A 3 20.11 -31.41 -10.02
N LEU A 4 19.31 -32.47 -10.02
CA LEU A 4 17.87 -32.41 -9.84
C LEU A 4 17.48 -31.99 -8.40
N LEU A 5 18.27 -32.43 -7.39
CA LEU A 5 18.09 -31.99 -6.00
C LEU A 5 18.45 -30.51 -5.81
N LEU A 6 19.50 -30.03 -6.48
CA LEU A 6 19.88 -28.60 -6.43
C LEU A 6 18.81 -27.70 -7.09
N LEU A 7 18.25 -28.13 -8.21
CA LEU A 7 17.13 -27.42 -8.87
C LEU A 7 15.86 -27.42 -7.99
N LEU A 8 15.57 -28.51 -7.30
CA LEU A 8 14.44 -28.60 -6.38
C LEU A 8 14.62 -27.71 -5.13
N CYS A 9 15.84 -27.61 -4.59
CA CYS A 9 16.15 -26.72 -3.48
C CYS A 9 16.08 -25.24 -3.89
N LEU A 10 16.47 -24.88 -5.12
CA LEU A 10 16.36 -23.52 -5.64
C LEU A 10 14.90 -23.08 -5.86
N THR A 11 14.01 -24.01 -6.21
CA THR A 11 12.58 -23.71 -6.35
C THR A 11 11.88 -23.53 -4.99
N LEU A 12 12.35 -24.18 -3.93
CA LEU A 12 11.81 -24.01 -2.57
C LEU A 12 12.22 -22.66 -1.95
N ALA A 13 13.41 -22.16 -2.25
CA ALA A 13 13.88 -20.85 -1.81
C ALA A 13 13.16 -19.66 -2.51
N ALA A 14 12.47 -19.93 -3.63
CA ALA A 14 11.72 -18.92 -4.38
C ALA A 14 10.24 -18.79 -3.94
N CYS A 15 9.77 -19.60 -2.99
CA CYS A 15 8.39 -19.59 -2.53
C CYS A 15 8.19 -18.54 -1.44
N GLY A 16 7.71 -17.33 -1.82
CA GLY A 16 7.18 -16.38 -0.84
C GLY A 16 5.98 -16.98 -0.10
N ARG A 17 5.67 -16.46 1.08
CA ARG A 17 4.51 -16.90 1.86
C ARG A 17 3.19 -16.51 1.18
N PRO A 18 2.13 -17.30 1.31
CA PRO A 18 0.79 -16.87 0.94
C PRO A 18 0.28 -15.80 1.92
N LEU A 19 -0.82 -15.14 1.57
CA LEU A 19 -1.53 -14.27 2.49
C LEU A 19 -2.12 -15.08 3.65
N THR A 20 -2.10 -14.48 4.85
CA THR A 20 -2.79 -15.02 6.03
C THR A 20 -4.32 -14.92 5.88
N GLN A 21 -5.06 -15.54 6.78
CA GLN A 21 -6.51 -15.44 6.79
C GLN A 21 -6.97 -13.99 7.05
N ASN A 22 -6.31 -13.30 7.98
CA ASN A 22 -6.65 -11.91 8.33
C ASN A 22 -6.31 -10.94 7.21
N GLU A 23 -5.17 -11.10 6.55
CA GLU A 23 -4.82 -10.31 5.36
C GLU A 23 -5.86 -10.48 4.25
N ARG A 24 -6.30 -11.71 3.98
CA ARG A 24 -7.37 -11.96 3.00
C ARG A 24 -8.70 -11.35 3.43
N ALA A 25 -9.04 -11.40 4.72
CA ALA A 25 -10.27 -10.79 5.23
C ALA A 25 -10.27 -9.27 5.06
N PHE A 26 -9.16 -8.60 5.38
CA PHE A 26 -8.98 -7.17 5.13
C PHE A 26 -9.09 -6.84 3.64
N LEU A 27 -8.35 -7.56 2.79
CA LEU A 27 -8.35 -7.32 1.35
C LEU A 27 -9.71 -7.61 0.70
N SER A 28 -10.47 -8.55 1.20
CA SER A 28 -11.87 -8.77 0.78
C SER A 28 -12.76 -7.56 1.07
N ALA A 29 -12.49 -6.83 2.15
CA ALA A 29 -13.21 -5.60 2.46
C ALA A 29 -12.77 -4.42 1.56
N VAL A 30 -11.49 -4.37 1.16
CA VAL A 30 -10.93 -3.28 0.35
C VAL A 30 -11.12 -3.53 -1.14
N GLN A 31 -10.79 -4.73 -1.64
CA GLN A 31 -10.72 -5.05 -3.06
C GLN A 31 -11.80 -6.06 -3.52
N GLY A 32 -12.47 -6.72 -2.58
CA GLY A 32 -13.49 -7.73 -2.89
C GLY A 32 -12.93 -8.87 -3.75
N ASP A 33 -13.69 -9.26 -4.77
CA ASP A 33 -13.32 -10.31 -5.71
C ASP A 33 -12.49 -9.79 -6.90
N GLN A 34 -12.06 -8.52 -6.87
CA GLN A 34 -11.24 -7.91 -7.91
C GLN A 34 -9.79 -8.44 -7.92
N VAL A 35 -9.37 -9.09 -6.84
CA VAL A 35 -8.05 -9.71 -6.69
C VAL A 35 -8.18 -11.17 -6.29
N ASP A 36 -7.60 -12.06 -7.09
CA ASP A 36 -7.39 -13.45 -6.72
C ASP A 36 -6.19 -13.54 -5.76
N THR A 37 -6.49 -13.50 -4.47
CA THR A 37 -5.50 -13.54 -3.40
C THR A 37 -4.78 -14.89 -3.28
N SER A 38 -5.32 -15.96 -3.86
CA SER A 38 -4.68 -17.30 -3.84
C SER A 38 -3.37 -17.34 -4.62
N ARG A 39 -3.23 -16.43 -5.60
CA ARG A 39 -2.05 -16.29 -6.47
C ARG A 39 -0.96 -15.41 -5.88
N VAL A 40 -1.28 -14.64 -4.83
CA VAL A 40 -0.36 -13.65 -4.26
C VAL A 40 0.67 -14.31 -3.36
N ARG A 41 1.92 -13.83 -3.43
CA ARG A 41 3.03 -14.27 -2.58
C ARG A 41 3.82 -13.08 -2.06
N PHE A 42 4.08 -13.09 -0.75
CA PHE A 42 4.91 -12.10 -0.07
C PHE A 42 6.31 -12.66 0.19
N HIS A 43 7.31 -11.85 -0.12
CA HIS A 43 8.71 -12.24 -0.03
C HIS A 43 9.45 -11.34 0.96
N ASP A 44 10.23 -11.97 1.85
CA ASP A 44 11.21 -11.30 2.70
C ASP A 44 12.46 -10.99 1.87
N GLY A 45 12.74 -9.70 1.72
CA GLY A 45 13.89 -9.22 0.99
C GLY A 45 13.55 -8.57 -0.35
N LEU A 46 13.84 -7.29 -0.42
CA LEU A 46 13.77 -6.46 -1.61
C LEU A 46 15.19 -6.12 -2.07
N ALA A 47 15.61 -6.58 -3.24
CA ALA A 47 16.95 -6.32 -3.76
C ALA A 47 17.23 -4.80 -3.91
N ALA A 48 16.22 -4.02 -4.32
CA ALA A 48 16.30 -2.56 -4.42
C ALA A 48 16.21 -1.84 -3.05
N GLY A 49 15.91 -2.54 -1.95
CA GLY A 49 15.73 -1.94 -0.63
C GLY A 49 17.01 -1.35 -0.01
N SER A 50 18.19 -1.70 -0.55
CA SER A 50 19.47 -1.09 -0.19
C SER A 50 19.79 0.19 -0.98
N VAL A 51 19.03 0.48 -2.04
CA VAL A 51 19.22 1.68 -2.85
C VAL A 51 18.58 2.85 -2.12
N THR A 52 19.37 3.90 -1.86
CA THR A 52 18.88 5.14 -1.26
C THR A 52 18.98 6.28 -2.27
N TYR A 53 18.00 7.16 -2.21
CA TYR A 53 18.02 8.40 -2.99
C TYR A 53 17.48 9.56 -2.15
N GLN A 54 17.80 10.77 -2.58
CA GLN A 54 17.25 11.96 -1.95
C GLN A 54 16.07 12.47 -2.75
N ARG A 55 15.02 12.87 -2.05
CA ARG A 55 13.90 13.61 -2.62
C ARG A 55 13.57 14.84 -1.79
N PRO A 56 12.91 15.84 -2.37
CA PRO A 56 12.37 16.95 -1.60
C PRO A 56 11.42 16.46 -0.48
N ILE A 57 11.35 17.20 0.62
CA ILE A 57 10.34 16.98 1.64
C ILE A 57 8.96 17.24 1.01
N ARG A 58 8.04 16.29 1.14
CA ARG A 58 6.68 16.45 0.65
C ARG A 58 5.92 17.48 1.48
N PRO A 59 5.04 18.26 0.84
CA PRO A 59 4.07 19.08 1.56
C PRO A 59 3.24 18.20 2.51
N ARG A 60 2.92 18.70 3.69
CA ARG A 60 2.09 17.97 4.67
C ARG A 60 0.61 18.02 4.32
N LEU A 61 0.26 17.52 3.15
CA LEU A 61 -1.11 17.53 2.61
C LEU A 61 -1.87 16.25 2.93
N THR A 62 -1.17 15.12 2.89
CA THR A 62 -1.78 13.80 3.09
C THR A 62 -1.65 13.32 4.53
N CYS A 63 -2.44 12.31 4.88
CA CYS A 63 -2.39 11.64 6.17
C CYS A 63 -0.99 11.09 6.44
N MET A 64 -0.35 10.46 5.43
CA MET A 64 1.00 9.90 5.55
C MET A 64 2.04 10.95 5.98
N GLU A 65 2.02 12.16 5.45
CA GLU A 65 2.93 13.22 5.89
C GLU A 65 2.52 13.85 7.23
N ARG A 66 1.23 13.80 7.58
CA ARG A 66 0.72 14.39 8.82
C ARG A 66 0.88 13.50 10.04
N ILE A 67 0.90 12.17 9.87
CA ILE A 67 1.15 11.24 10.99
C ILE A 67 2.57 11.36 11.55
N TRP A 68 3.52 11.92 10.81
CA TRP A 68 4.88 12.15 11.27
C TRP A 68 5.09 13.58 11.77
N PRO A 69 6.03 13.83 12.68
CA PRO A 69 6.43 15.18 13.01
C PRO A 69 7.00 15.88 11.78
N PRO A 70 6.91 17.22 11.71
CA PRO A 70 7.48 17.97 10.58
C PRO A 70 8.96 17.67 10.42
N SER A 71 9.35 17.28 9.20
CA SER A 71 10.76 17.07 8.85
C SER A 71 11.52 18.42 8.84
N ARG A 72 12.80 18.38 9.17
CA ARG A 72 13.68 19.54 9.09
C ARG A 72 14.53 19.46 7.82
N GLY A 73 14.82 20.62 7.20
CA GLY A 73 15.62 20.70 5.98
C GLY A 73 14.76 20.75 4.72
N GLU A 74 15.38 20.51 3.55
CA GLU A 74 14.74 20.59 2.23
C GLU A 74 14.54 19.21 1.60
N THR A 75 15.37 18.25 1.97
CA THR A 75 15.37 16.90 1.42
C THR A 75 15.36 15.83 2.50
N VAL A 76 14.90 14.64 2.13
CA VAL A 76 14.99 13.41 2.94
C VAL A 76 15.64 12.31 2.13
N THR A 77 16.41 11.45 2.80
CA THR A 77 16.94 10.22 2.22
C THR A 77 15.92 9.12 2.41
N VAL A 78 15.53 8.49 1.31
CA VAL A 78 14.54 7.41 1.31
C VAL A 78 15.07 6.19 0.56
N SER A 79 14.43 5.05 0.78
CA SER A 79 14.65 3.83 0.02
C SER A 79 13.30 3.14 -0.22
N PRO A 80 13.15 2.35 -1.29
CA PRO A 80 11.94 1.59 -1.51
C PRO A 80 11.61 0.69 -0.33
N GLY A 81 10.37 0.73 0.15
CA GLY A 81 9.88 -0.11 1.24
C GLY A 81 9.46 -1.49 0.76
N ALA A 82 8.84 -1.52 -0.39
CA ALA A 82 8.41 -2.74 -1.07
C ALA A 82 8.41 -2.53 -2.59
N MET A 83 8.15 -3.60 -3.32
CA MET A 83 7.98 -3.60 -4.77
C MET A 83 7.07 -4.75 -5.18
N THR A 84 6.07 -4.46 -5.97
CA THR A 84 5.18 -5.47 -6.54
C THR A 84 5.57 -5.80 -7.98
N LEU A 85 5.76 -7.09 -8.25
CA LEU A 85 5.96 -7.62 -9.59
C LEU A 85 4.93 -8.73 -9.86
N PHE A 86 3.97 -8.47 -10.72
CA PHE A 86 2.84 -9.37 -11.01
C PHE A 86 1.99 -9.66 -9.76
N ASN A 87 2.03 -10.90 -9.27
CA ASN A 87 1.36 -11.35 -8.04
C ASN A 87 2.34 -11.53 -6.87
N ARG A 88 3.51 -10.95 -6.93
CA ARG A 88 4.57 -11.09 -5.92
C ARG A 88 4.93 -9.73 -5.35
N VAL A 89 4.90 -9.63 -4.04
CA VAL A 89 5.30 -8.43 -3.30
C VAL A 89 6.58 -8.74 -2.55
N PHE A 90 7.61 -7.94 -2.79
CA PHE A 90 8.92 -8.05 -2.17
C PHE A 90 9.07 -6.91 -1.17
N TYR A 91 9.14 -7.22 0.09
CA TYR A 91 9.30 -6.23 1.15
C TYR A 91 10.76 -6.09 1.57
N ARG A 92 11.19 -4.88 1.89
CA ARG A 92 12.45 -4.68 2.59
C ARG A 92 12.41 -5.42 3.92
N LYS A 93 13.53 -6.04 4.34
CA LYS A 93 13.58 -6.96 5.50
C LYS A 93 13.02 -6.36 6.79
N ASP A 94 13.27 -5.07 7.05
CA ASP A 94 12.78 -4.37 8.24
C ASP A 94 11.27 -4.08 8.19
N LEU A 95 10.68 -4.10 7.00
CA LEU A 95 9.25 -3.90 6.75
C LEU A 95 8.48 -5.19 6.48
N TYR A 96 9.18 -6.32 6.28
CA TYR A 96 8.52 -7.61 6.13
C TYR A 96 7.83 -8.04 7.43
N ARG A 97 6.62 -8.58 7.29
CA ARG A 97 5.84 -9.17 8.39
C ARG A 97 5.38 -10.56 8.00
N GLU A 98 5.39 -11.48 8.97
CA GLU A 98 4.74 -12.81 8.80
C GLU A 98 3.22 -12.70 8.70
N ASP A 99 2.64 -11.63 9.27
CA ASP A 99 1.24 -11.24 9.14
C ASP A 99 1.14 -9.72 9.32
N TYR A 100 0.63 -9.00 8.32
CA TYR A 100 0.40 -7.55 8.39
C TYR A 100 -0.86 -7.19 9.19
N MET A 101 -1.74 -8.19 9.44
CA MET A 101 -3.04 -8.01 10.06
C MET A 101 -3.28 -8.99 11.22
N PRO A 102 -2.32 -9.20 12.16
CA PRO A 102 -2.33 -10.33 13.10
C PRO A 102 -3.54 -10.34 14.04
N GLN A 103 -4.14 -9.19 14.30
CA GLN A 103 -5.27 -9.04 15.23
C GLN A 103 -6.51 -8.42 14.57
N TYR A 104 -6.54 -8.37 13.23
CA TYR A 104 -7.68 -7.87 12.47
C TYR A 104 -8.97 -8.63 12.81
N PRO A 105 -10.13 -7.97 12.96
CA PRO A 105 -10.37 -6.52 12.80
C PRO A 105 -10.24 -5.71 14.10
N LYS A 106 -9.89 -6.34 15.22
CA LYS A 106 -9.91 -5.68 16.55
C LYS A 106 -8.78 -4.66 16.74
N ARG A 107 -7.63 -4.95 16.14
CA ARG A 107 -6.43 -4.12 16.25
C ARG A 107 -5.68 -4.13 14.93
N VAL A 108 -5.18 -2.96 14.54
CA VAL A 108 -4.38 -2.77 13.34
C VAL A 108 -3.15 -1.92 13.61
N ASP A 109 -2.05 -2.25 12.97
CA ASP A 109 -0.91 -1.33 12.86
C ASP A 109 -1.16 -0.43 11.65
N LEU A 110 -1.13 0.89 11.86
CA LEU A 110 -1.48 1.86 10.84
C LEU A 110 -0.56 1.76 9.63
N LEU A 111 0.76 1.74 9.86
CA LEU A 111 1.73 1.72 8.76
C LEU A 111 1.74 0.39 8.01
N ASP A 112 1.68 -0.71 8.74
CA ASP A 112 1.62 -2.04 8.13
C ASP A 112 0.34 -2.20 7.28
N THR A 113 -0.80 -1.67 7.77
CA THR A 113 -2.08 -1.70 7.03
C THR A 113 -2.03 -0.84 5.76
N MET A 114 -1.45 0.36 5.85
CA MET A 114 -1.28 1.28 4.72
C MET A 114 -0.36 0.67 3.66
N LEU A 115 0.80 0.13 4.07
CA LEU A 115 1.76 -0.50 3.16
C LEU A 115 1.15 -1.72 2.46
N LEU A 116 0.44 -2.58 3.21
CA LEU A 116 -0.28 -3.72 2.63
C LEU A 116 -1.29 -3.27 1.59
N ALA A 117 -2.09 -2.24 1.90
CA ALA A 117 -3.12 -1.73 0.99
C ALA A 117 -2.50 -1.16 -0.30
N HIS A 118 -1.39 -0.40 -0.20
CA HIS A 118 -0.64 0.14 -1.33
C HIS A 118 -0.16 -0.97 -2.27
N GLU A 119 0.61 -1.90 -1.75
CA GLU A 119 1.19 -2.97 -2.57
C GLU A 119 0.13 -3.84 -3.24
N MET A 120 -1.00 -4.03 -2.55
CA MET A 120 -2.11 -4.78 -3.13
C MET A 120 -2.88 -4.01 -4.21
N VAL A 121 -2.76 -2.68 -4.30
CA VAL A 121 -3.21 -1.92 -5.48
C VAL A 121 -2.39 -2.32 -6.71
N HIS A 122 -1.08 -2.50 -6.59
CA HIS A 122 -0.26 -2.93 -7.73
C HIS A 122 -0.58 -4.37 -8.17
N VAL A 123 -0.91 -5.26 -7.23
CA VAL A 123 -1.44 -6.60 -7.58
C VAL A 123 -2.77 -6.48 -8.31
N TRP A 124 -3.68 -5.62 -7.83
CA TRP A 124 -4.96 -5.35 -8.47
C TRP A 124 -4.76 -4.78 -9.88
N GLN A 125 -3.90 -3.81 -10.06
CA GLN A 125 -3.55 -3.23 -11.37
C GLN A 125 -3.07 -4.30 -12.34
N TRP A 126 -2.20 -5.21 -11.88
CA TRP A 126 -1.71 -6.32 -12.70
C TRP A 126 -2.81 -7.33 -13.05
N GLN A 127 -3.62 -7.74 -12.09
CA GLN A 127 -4.67 -8.73 -12.34
C GLN A 127 -5.79 -8.17 -13.23
N ASN A 128 -6.01 -6.86 -13.18
CA ASN A 128 -7.00 -6.12 -13.98
C ASN A 128 -6.36 -5.30 -15.12
N ARG A 129 -5.21 -5.71 -15.63
CA ARG A 129 -4.41 -4.93 -16.59
C ARG A 129 -5.12 -4.60 -17.90
N ASP A 130 -6.12 -5.39 -18.30
CA ASP A 130 -6.93 -5.11 -19.50
C ASP A 130 -7.79 -3.84 -19.30
N ARG A 131 -8.14 -3.51 -18.06
CA ARG A 131 -8.87 -2.29 -17.67
C ARG A 131 -7.93 -1.17 -17.26
N THR A 132 -6.91 -1.47 -16.45
CA THR A 132 -6.00 -0.46 -15.89
C THR A 132 -4.91 -0.04 -16.86
N GLY A 133 -4.66 -0.81 -17.91
CA GLY A 133 -3.56 -0.60 -18.84
C GLY A 133 -2.17 -0.83 -18.23
N TYR A 134 -2.11 -1.40 -17.01
CA TYR A 134 -0.88 -1.62 -16.26
C TYR A 134 0.08 -2.56 -16.96
N SER A 135 1.35 -2.22 -16.91
CA SER A 135 2.45 -3.18 -17.11
C SER A 135 3.64 -2.78 -16.23
N PRO A 136 4.47 -3.74 -15.79
CA PRO A 136 5.65 -3.43 -14.98
C PRO A 136 6.60 -2.41 -15.62
N LEU A 137 6.71 -2.43 -16.96
CA LEU A 137 7.53 -1.46 -17.68
C LEU A 137 6.96 -0.04 -17.62
N LYS A 138 5.63 0.12 -17.76
CA LYS A 138 4.98 1.42 -17.64
C LYS A 138 5.12 1.98 -16.23
N ALA A 139 4.89 1.16 -15.19
CA ALA A 139 5.08 1.55 -13.80
C ALA A 139 6.55 1.97 -13.53
N ALA A 140 7.53 1.21 -14.01
CA ALA A 140 8.93 1.58 -13.88
C ALA A 140 9.26 2.92 -14.57
N THR A 141 8.58 3.27 -15.69
CA THR A 141 8.81 4.55 -16.37
C THR A 141 8.25 5.75 -15.59
N GLU A 142 7.28 5.57 -14.71
CA GLU A 142 6.77 6.66 -13.85
C GLU A 142 7.87 7.17 -12.91
N HIS A 143 8.66 6.26 -12.33
CA HIS A 143 9.81 6.60 -11.50
C HIS A 143 10.91 7.39 -12.24
N GLY A 144 11.01 7.24 -13.55
CA GLY A 144 11.97 7.98 -14.37
C GLY A 144 11.45 9.34 -14.90
N ARG A 145 10.14 9.60 -14.78
CA ARG A 145 9.49 10.80 -15.33
C ARG A 145 9.07 11.82 -14.28
N SER A 146 9.00 11.42 -13.04
CA SER A 146 8.58 12.25 -11.91
C SER A 146 9.63 12.21 -10.82
N ASP A 147 9.92 13.36 -10.21
CA ASP A 147 10.79 13.44 -9.03
C ASP A 147 10.16 12.74 -7.82
N ASP A 148 8.82 12.61 -7.81
CA ASP A 148 8.06 11.89 -6.80
C ASP A 148 6.77 11.32 -7.40
N PRO A 149 6.78 10.04 -7.86
CA PRO A 149 5.63 9.42 -8.52
C PRO A 149 4.45 9.15 -7.57
N TYR A 150 4.65 9.24 -6.27
CA TYR A 150 3.61 9.04 -5.26
C TYR A 150 2.81 10.30 -4.95
N LEU A 151 3.34 11.47 -5.34
CA LEU A 151 2.72 12.74 -5.01
C LEU A 151 1.45 12.95 -5.84
N PHE A 152 0.32 13.12 -5.17
CA PHE A 152 -0.97 13.45 -5.78
C PHE A 152 -1.62 14.62 -5.04
N ASP A 153 -2.58 15.27 -5.69
CA ASP A 153 -3.42 16.27 -5.06
C ASP A 153 -4.60 15.59 -4.35
N PRO A 154 -4.66 15.56 -3.01
CA PRO A 154 -5.73 14.90 -2.28
C PRO A 154 -7.11 15.56 -2.45
N ASP A 155 -7.15 16.76 -3.03
CA ASP A 155 -8.38 17.51 -3.33
C ASP A 155 -8.77 17.45 -4.81
N SER A 156 -8.03 16.66 -5.60
CA SER A 156 -8.33 16.42 -7.03
C SER A 156 -9.72 15.82 -7.23
N SER A 157 -10.39 16.26 -8.30
CA SER A 157 -11.65 15.68 -8.80
C SER A 157 -11.45 14.62 -9.88
N ALA A 158 -10.20 14.25 -10.18
CA ALA A 158 -9.87 13.20 -11.14
C ALA A 158 -10.42 11.84 -10.67
N GLN A 159 -10.71 10.95 -11.63
CA GLN A 159 -11.11 9.58 -11.31
C GLN A 159 -9.90 8.76 -10.88
N PHE A 160 -10.12 7.65 -10.17
CA PHE A 160 -9.04 6.80 -9.67
C PHE A 160 -8.07 6.35 -10.77
N LEU A 161 -8.58 5.95 -11.94
CA LEU A 161 -7.78 5.48 -13.08
C LEU A 161 -7.08 6.61 -13.87
N ASP A 162 -7.41 7.88 -13.63
CA ASP A 162 -6.72 9.02 -14.24
C ASP A 162 -5.37 9.32 -13.57
N HIS A 163 -5.15 8.76 -12.38
CA HIS A 163 -3.90 8.89 -11.63
C HIS A 163 -2.85 7.88 -12.11
N GLY A 164 -1.57 8.23 -11.94
CA GLY A 164 -0.45 7.29 -12.15
C GLY A 164 -0.53 6.06 -11.26
N TYR A 165 0.18 5.00 -11.62
CA TYR A 165 0.09 3.72 -10.90
C TYR A 165 0.53 3.84 -9.44
N GLU A 166 1.61 4.58 -9.17
CA GLU A 166 2.09 4.84 -7.81
C GLU A 166 1.16 5.80 -7.06
N GLN A 167 0.58 6.78 -7.74
CA GLN A 167 -0.43 7.65 -7.14
C GLN A 167 -1.67 6.88 -6.71
N GLN A 168 -2.12 5.88 -7.48
CA GLN A 168 -3.25 5.01 -7.10
C GLN A 168 -2.94 4.25 -5.81
N GLY A 169 -1.71 3.75 -5.64
CA GLY A 169 -1.25 3.16 -4.38
C GLY A 169 -1.29 4.17 -3.23
N ALA A 170 -0.74 5.37 -3.44
CA ALA A 170 -0.73 6.44 -2.45
C ALA A 170 -2.15 6.94 -2.08
N ILE A 171 -3.08 6.98 -3.04
CA ILE A 171 -4.50 7.29 -2.81
C ILE A 171 -5.16 6.23 -1.92
N MET A 172 -4.84 4.96 -2.12
CA MET A 172 -5.33 3.89 -1.26
C MET A 172 -4.75 3.99 0.16
N GLU A 173 -3.46 4.31 0.30
CA GLU A 173 -2.85 4.59 1.61
C GLU A 173 -3.55 5.74 2.33
N GLU A 174 -3.80 6.83 1.62
CA GLU A 174 -4.51 8.01 2.15
C GLU A 174 -5.91 7.63 2.61
N TYR A 175 -6.66 6.86 1.79
CA TYR A 175 -7.99 6.40 2.17
C TYR A 175 -7.96 5.54 3.43
N VAL A 176 -7.06 4.56 3.51
CA VAL A 176 -6.93 3.67 4.67
C VAL A 176 -6.55 4.46 5.93
N CYS A 177 -5.58 5.37 5.82
CA CYS A 177 -5.19 6.25 6.92
C CYS A 177 -6.36 7.10 7.41
N CYS A 178 -7.05 7.77 6.49
CA CYS A 178 -8.20 8.63 6.81
C CYS A 178 -9.38 7.83 7.34
N HIS A 179 -9.65 6.65 6.80
CA HIS A 179 -10.71 5.77 7.28
C HIS A 179 -10.48 5.35 8.74
N ILE A 180 -9.23 5.06 9.10
CA ILE A 180 -8.85 4.62 10.45
C ILE A 180 -8.81 5.80 11.44
N LEU A 181 -8.25 6.95 11.06
CA LEU A 181 -7.97 8.06 11.99
C LEU A 181 -9.01 9.18 11.98
N ASP A 182 -9.66 9.43 10.85
CA ASP A 182 -10.64 10.52 10.67
C ASP A 182 -11.77 10.08 9.71
N PRO A 183 -12.57 9.04 10.09
CA PRO A 183 -13.55 8.40 9.20
C PRO A 183 -14.67 9.35 8.75
N GLN A 184 -14.92 10.42 9.50
CA GLN A 184 -15.96 11.41 9.21
C GLN A 184 -15.46 12.61 8.40
N ALA A 185 -14.18 12.65 8.04
CA ALA A 185 -13.64 13.75 7.25
C ALA A 185 -14.25 13.79 5.83
N PRO A 186 -14.50 14.97 5.26
CA PRO A 186 -14.95 15.10 3.87
C PRO A 186 -14.01 14.41 2.86
N ARG A 187 -12.71 14.45 3.10
CA ARG A 187 -11.71 13.76 2.28
C ARG A 187 -11.91 12.25 2.30
N THR A 188 -12.19 11.66 3.47
CA THR A 188 -12.45 10.21 3.58
C THR A 188 -13.65 9.80 2.73
N ALA A 189 -14.74 10.59 2.75
CA ALA A 189 -15.91 10.34 1.93
C ALA A 189 -15.59 10.44 0.42
N ARG A 190 -14.84 11.47 0.02
CA ARG A 190 -14.43 11.70 -1.38
C ARG A 190 -13.54 10.58 -1.91
N LEU A 191 -12.53 10.15 -1.12
CA LEU A 191 -11.65 9.04 -1.50
C LEU A 191 -12.43 7.71 -1.60
N ARG A 192 -13.37 7.48 -0.69
CA ARG A 192 -14.29 6.33 -0.76
C ARG A 192 -15.08 6.31 -2.06
N GLU A 193 -15.61 7.45 -2.48
CA GLU A 193 -16.35 7.56 -3.73
C GLU A 193 -15.44 7.31 -4.94
N MET A 194 -14.28 7.96 -4.98
CA MET A 194 -13.29 7.83 -6.06
C MET A 194 -12.84 6.38 -6.23
N ILE A 195 -12.39 5.74 -5.16
CA ILE A 195 -11.91 4.34 -5.19
C ILE A 195 -13.08 3.38 -5.38
N GLY A 196 -14.25 3.72 -4.83
CA GLY A 196 -15.47 2.90 -4.88
C GLY A 196 -16.00 2.64 -6.28
N ALA A 197 -15.63 3.48 -7.26
CA ALA A 197 -15.91 3.22 -8.67
C ALA A 197 -15.17 1.97 -9.21
N GLU A 198 -14.04 1.61 -8.59
CA GLU A 198 -13.16 0.54 -9.03
C GLU A 198 -13.14 -0.67 -8.08
N MET A 199 -13.20 -0.43 -6.76
CA MET A 199 -13.07 -1.42 -5.70
C MET A 199 -14.12 -1.20 -4.60
N PRO A 200 -14.66 -2.27 -3.96
CA PRO A 200 -15.77 -2.15 -3.00
C PRO A 200 -15.33 -1.66 -1.61
N VAL A 201 -14.51 -0.61 -1.54
CA VAL A 201 -13.89 -0.10 -0.29
C VAL A 201 -14.90 0.30 0.78
N ALA A 202 -16.15 0.59 0.43
CA ALA A 202 -17.22 0.85 1.40
C ALA A 202 -17.49 -0.32 2.37
N ARG A 203 -17.08 -1.55 2.02
CA ARG A 203 -17.17 -2.71 2.91
C ARG A 203 -16.28 -2.56 4.16
N LEU A 204 -15.24 -1.72 4.06
CA LEU A 204 -14.33 -1.45 5.18
C LEU A 204 -15.05 -0.78 6.36
N ASP A 205 -16.09 0.01 6.11
CA ASP A 205 -16.92 0.65 7.16
C ASP A 205 -17.54 -0.36 8.13
N ALA A 206 -17.93 -1.52 7.61
CA ALA A 206 -18.49 -2.59 8.42
C ALA A 206 -17.42 -3.50 9.02
N ALA A 207 -16.34 -3.73 8.27
CA ALA A 207 -15.30 -4.67 8.62
C ALA A 207 -14.31 -4.12 9.66
N LEU A 208 -14.09 -2.79 9.67
CA LEU A 208 -13.09 -2.13 10.53
C LEU A 208 -13.76 -0.97 11.30
N ARG A 209 -14.62 -1.33 12.27
CA ARG A 209 -15.28 -0.37 13.14
C ARG A 209 -14.49 -0.17 14.41
N ASP A 210 -14.03 1.05 14.65
CA ASP A 210 -13.38 1.47 15.89
C ASP A 210 -12.29 0.50 16.40
N PRO A 211 -11.30 0.17 15.56
CA PRO A 211 -10.22 -0.73 15.96
C PRO A 211 -9.29 -0.06 16.97
N GLU A 212 -8.62 -0.84 17.79
CA GLU A 212 -7.40 -0.37 18.45
C GLU A 212 -6.34 -0.10 17.39
N VAL A 213 -5.78 1.12 17.34
CA VAL A 213 -4.81 1.51 16.33
C VAL A 213 -3.43 1.65 16.93
N LEU A 214 -2.48 0.88 16.43
CA LEU A 214 -1.06 1.11 16.67
C LEU A 214 -0.56 2.18 15.73
N VAL A 215 -0.16 3.30 16.31
CA VAL A 215 0.38 4.44 15.58
C VAL A 215 1.90 4.48 15.68
N PRO A 216 2.63 5.05 14.69
CA PRO A 216 4.10 5.02 14.67
C PRO A 216 4.76 5.80 15.81
N TRP A 217 4.04 6.73 16.46
CA TRP A 217 4.52 7.45 17.63
C TRP A 217 3.36 8.09 18.42
N ALA A 218 3.57 8.33 19.71
CA ALA A 218 2.51 8.76 20.63
C ALA A 218 2.02 10.22 20.45
N GLY A 219 2.67 11.00 19.59
CA GLY A 219 2.35 12.42 19.40
C GLY A 219 1.46 12.72 18.21
N ILE A 220 0.84 11.72 17.59
CA ILE A 220 -0.09 11.92 16.47
C ILE A 220 -1.32 12.69 16.94
N GLN A 221 -1.64 13.75 16.20
CA GLN A 221 -2.89 14.46 16.31
C GLN A 221 -3.81 13.95 15.20
N SER A 222 -4.70 13.02 15.54
CA SER A 222 -5.60 12.40 14.58
C SER A 222 -6.81 13.29 14.25
N GLU A 223 -7.23 14.15 15.17
CA GLU A 223 -8.37 15.05 14.93
C GLU A 223 -8.11 15.99 13.75
N GLY A 224 -8.94 15.90 12.72
CA GLY A 224 -8.83 16.72 11.51
C GLY A 224 -7.64 16.39 10.62
N ILE A 225 -6.99 15.23 10.81
CA ILE A 225 -5.79 14.84 10.04
C ILE A 225 -6.11 14.74 8.53
N CYS A 226 -7.35 14.47 8.17
CA CYS A 226 -7.85 14.35 6.80
C CYS A 226 -8.79 15.50 6.37
N ARG A 227 -8.63 16.66 6.97
CA ARG A 227 -9.38 17.89 6.62
C ARG A 227 -8.50 18.90 5.93
#